data_a66bc6e244353c43831dd7b17f88351a
#
_entry.id   a66bc6e244353c43831dd7b17f88351a
#
_cell.length_a   1.000
_cell.length_b   1.000
_cell.length_c   1.000
_cell.angle_alpha   90.00
_cell.angle_beta   90.00
_cell.angle_gamma   90.00
#
_symmetry.space_group_name_H-M   'P 1'
#
loop_
_entity.id
_entity.type
_entity.pdbx_description
1 polymer ?
#
loop_
_entity_poly.entity_id
_entity_poly.type
_entity_poly.pdbx_seq_one_letter_code
_entity_poly.pdbx_strand_id
1 'polypeptide(L)'
;MDQKIHKVFGCVSARYEVIQEEWNGINVEVYHYRNHTYNVNKRMEGMKTAIEYYNELYGPYPYRQCRILEFPYGSYAASFPNTIPFSENIGFVMDIDPDDPEDLDMPFWVTAHEMGHQWWPHQVSGGNVQGSAFLSEGLAEYSAVSLLAKEKGEKQLRKFLKYELDKYLIGRYSEQKFEPTIVQTEGHPYIHYNKAG
;
A
#
# COMPACT_ATOMS: atom_id res chain seq x y z
N MET A 1 -2.32 -23.61 -6.91
CA MET A 1 -3.20 -22.45 -7.18
C MET A 1 -3.59 -22.54 -8.65
N ASP A 2 -4.86 -22.71 -8.93
CA ASP A 2 -5.36 -22.95 -10.30
C ASP A 2 -6.16 -21.73 -10.83
N GLN A 3 -5.82 -20.54 -10.34
CA GLN A 3 -6.45 -19.29 -10.78
C GLN A 3 -5.59 -18.63 -11.86
N LYS A 4 -6.25 -18.05 -12.85
CA LYS A 4 -5.61 -17.20 -13.85
C LYS A 4 -5.24 -15.87 -13.18
N ILE A 5 -3.98 -15.51 -13.27
CA ILE A 5 -3.46 -14.23 -12.77
C ILE A 5 -2.86 -13.43 -13.91
N HIS A 6 -2.82 -12.11 -13.76
CA HIS A 6 -2.03 -11.27 -14.65
C HIS A 6 -0.55 -11.64 -14.50
N LYS A 7 0.09 -11.96 -15.61
CA LYS A 7 1.52 -12.32 -15.60
C LYS A 7 2.35 -11.06 -15.72
N VAL A 8 2.97 -10.69 -14.60
CA VAL A 8 4.02 -9.68 -14.58
C VAL A 8 5.32 -10.37 -14.18
N PHE A 9 6.37 -10.15 -14.96
CA PHE A 9 7.69 -10.69 -14.67
C PHE A 9 8.63 -9.54 -14.31
N GLY A 10 9.18 -9.61 -13.12
CA GLY A 10 10.26 -8.73 -12.67
C GLY A 10 11.40 -9.57 -12.11
N CYS A 11 12.63 -9.16 -12.35
CA CYS A 11 13.81 -9.77 -11.75
C CYS A 11 14.47 -8.72 -10.86
N VAL A 12 14.62 -9.05 -9.59
CA VAL A 12 15.40 -8.25 -8.65
C VAL A 12 16.57 -9.10 -8.16
N SER A 13 17.76 -8.53 -8.17
CA SER A 13 18.96 -9.20 -7.69
C SER A 13 19.72 -8.28 -6.75
N ALA A 14 19.81 -8.66 -5.49
CA ALA A 14 20.60 -7.99 -4.48
C ALA A 14 21.05 -8.97 -3.39
N ARG A 15 21.90 -8.50 -2.46
CA ARG A 15 22.28 -9.27 -1.27
C ARG A 15 21.26 -9.02 -0.17
N TYR A 16 20.07 -9.59 -0.32
CA TYR A 16 19.02 -9.49 0.67
C TYR A 16 19.27 -10.38 1.88
N GLU A 17 18.88 -9.89 3.04
CA GLU A 17 18.43 -10.71 4.16
C GLU A 17 16.93 -10.91 4.03
N VAL A 18 16.44 -12.07 4.50
CA VAL A 18 15.03 -12.43 4.36
C VAL A 18 14.49 -12.84 5.70
N ILE A 19 13.43 -12.18 6.14
CA ILE A 19 12.60 -12.64 7.25
C ILE A 19 11.36 -13.27 6.64
N GLN A 20 11.05 -14.48 7.08
CA GLN A 20 9.89 -15.22 6.58
C GLN A 20 9.15 -15.92 7.73
N GLU A 21 7.86 -16.03 7.59
CA GLU A 21 6.96 -16.71 8.52
C GLU A 21 5.85 -17.40 7.75
N GLU A 22 5.54 -18.64 8.10
CA GLU A 22 4.31 -19.27 7.65
C GLU A 22 3.16 -18.84 8.56
N TRP A 23 2.16 -18.18 7.99
CA TRP A 23 1.02 -17.67 8.71
C TRP A 23 -0.28 -18.04 7.98
N ASN A 24 -1.15 -18.79 8.62
CA ASN A 24 -2.43 -19.26 8.05
C ASN A 24 -2.30 -19.92 6.67
N GLY A 25 -1.23 -20.67 6.42
CA GLY A 25 -0.97 -21.35 5.15
C GLY A 25 -0.41 -20.43 4.05
N ILE A 26 -0.04 -19.20 4.42
CA ILE A 26 0.58 -18.21 3.54
C ILE A 26 2.02 -17.99 4.01
N ASN A 27 2.99 -18.12 3.12
CA ASN A 27 4.37 -17.74 3.39
C ASN A 27 4.53 -16.23 3.24
N VAL A 28 4.70 -15.53 4.36
CA VAL A 28 4.89 -14.07 4.41
C VAL A 28 6.37 -13.77 4.50
N GLU A 29 6.88 -12.94 3.59
CA GLU A 29 8.32 -12.71 3.41
C GLU A 29 8.63 -11.22 3.31
N VAL A 30 9.71 -10.78 3.95
CA VAL A 30 10.29 -9.43 3.77
C VAL A 30 11.75 -9.59 3.37
N TYR A 31 12.09 -9.10 2.20
CA TYR A 31 13.44 -9.02 1.64
C TYR A 31 13.98 -7.63 1.86
N HIS A 32 15.04 -7.48 2.63
CA HIS A 32 15.59 -6.19 3.00
C HIS A 32 17.12 -6.17 2.94
N TYR A 33 17.71 -4.99 2.81
CA TYR A 33 19.15 -4.83 2.94
C TYR A 33 19.58 -4.98 4.39
N ARG A 34 20.78 -5.55 4.59
CA ARG A 34 21.30 -5.98 5.88
C ARG A 34 21.15 -4.97 7.02
N ASN A 35 21.34 -3.69 6.71
CA ASN A 35 21.33 -2.62 7.72
C ASN A 35 19.95 -1.92 7.84
N HIS A 36 18.97 -2.31 7.04
CA HIS A 36 17.64 -1.68 6.98
C HIS A 36 16.62 -2.51 7.76
N THR A 37 16.79 -2.56 9.08
CA THR A 37 15.99 -3.43 9.94
C THR A 37 14.87 -2.71 10.71
N TYR A 38 14.82 -1.37 10.68
CA TYR A 38 13.94 -0.56 11.53
C TYR A 38 12.46 -0.93 11.42
N ASN A 39 11.95 -1.09 10.22
CA ASN A 39 10.52 -1.31 9.98
C ASN A 39 10.18 -2.73 9.48
N VAL A 40 11.12 -3.67 9.46
CA VAL A 40 10.89 -5.02 8.93
C VAL A 40 9.77 -5.75 9.67
N ASN A 41 9.77 -5.70 11.00
CA ASN A 41 8.71 -6.32 11.80
C ASN A 41 7.35 -5.63 11.58
N LYS A 42 7.33 -4.31 11.42
CA LYS A 42 6.09 -3.56 11.10
C LYS A 42 5.52 -3.99 9.74
N ARG A 43 6.39 -4.31 8.77
CA ARG A 43 5.97 -4.86 7.47
C ARG A 43 5.33 -6.24 7.60
N MET A 44 5.98 -7.12 8.34
CA MET A 44 5.45 -8.47 8.60
C MET A 44 4.06 -8.40 9.26
N GLU A 45 3.94 -7.62 10.34
CA GLU A 45 2.67 -7.43 11.04
C GLU A 45 1.63 -6.75 10.14
N GLY A 46 2.00 -5.71 9.40
CA GLY A 46 1.11 -5.02 8.47
C GLY A 46 0.54 -5.95 7.39
N MET A 47 1.36 -6.82 6.81
CA MET A 47 0.88 -7.83 5.83
C MET A 47 -0.09 -8.81 6.48
N LYS A 48 0.26 -9.38 7.64
CA LYS A 48 -0.59 -10.36 8.34
C LYS A 48 -1.94 -9.75 8.74
N THR A 49 -1.91 -8.57 9.34
CA THR A 49 -3.11 -7.85 9.78
C THR A 49 -4.00 -7.47 8.59
N ALA A 50 -3.39 -7.01 7.48
CA ALA A 50 -4.12 -6.69 6.26
C ALA A 50 -4.76 -7.94 5.64
N ILE A 51 -4.04 -9.06 5.55
CA ILE A 51 -4.59 -10.33 5.03
C ILE A 51 -5.79 -10.76 5.88
N GLU A 52 -5.67 -10.73 7.20
CA GLU A 52 -6.76 -11.13 8.10
C GLU A 52 -8.00 -10.26 7.90
N TYR A 53 -7.82 -8.95 7.97
CA TYR A 53 -8.92 -8.00 7.87
C TYR A 53 -9.59 -7.99 6.49
N TYR A 54 -8.80 -8.02 5.42
CA TYR A 54 -9.34 -8.02 4.08
C TYR A 54 -9.95 -9.38 3.67
N ASN A 55 -9.44 -10.48 4.22
CA ASN A 55 -10.10 -11.78 4.08
C ASN A 55 -11.52 -11.77 4.64
N GLU A 56 -11.69 -11.13 5.80
CA GLU A 56 -13.01 -11.00 6.45
C GLU A 56 -13.96 -10.16 5.62
N LEU A 57 -13.48 -9.04 5.05
CA LEU A 57 -14.33 -8.09 4.35
C LEU A 57 -14.58 -8.43 2.87
N TYR A 58 -13.55 -8.92 2.18
CA TYR A 58 -13.54 -9.03 0.71
C TYR A 58 -13.40 -10.47 0.20
N GLY A 59 -13.13 -11.40 1.09
CA GLY A 59 -12.90 -12.79 0.73
C GLY A 59 -11.41 -13.19 0.72
N PRO A 60 -11.12 -14.49 0.54
CA PRO A 60 -9.82 -15.05 0.85
C PRO A 60 -8.71 -14.54 -0.07
N TYR A 61 -7.54 -14.26 0.53
CA TYR A 61 -6.30 -14.00 -0.17
C TYR A 61 -5.94 -15.20 -1.05
N PRO A 62 -5.77 -15.04 -2.38
CA PRO A 62 -5.75 -16.19 -3.30
C PRO A 62 -4.39 -16.86 -3.46
N TYR A 63 -3.33 -16.29 -2.85
CA TYR A 63 -1.96 -16.76 -3.04
C TYR A 63 -1.44 -17.49 -1.81
N ARG A 64 -0.45 -18.38 -2.02
CA ARG A 64 0.25 -19.09 -0.94
C ARG A 64 1.47 -18.35 -0.40
N GLN A 65 1.75 -17.18 -0.92
CA GLN A 65 2.84 -16.33 -0.48
C GLN A 65 2.45 -14.86 -0.62
N CYS A 66 3.05 -14.02 0.23
CA CYS A 66 3.00 -12.58 0.15
C CYS A 66 4.38 -12.04 0.50
N ARG A 67 4.95 -11.20 -0.33
CA ARG A 67 6.30 -10.68 -0.08
C ARG A 67 6.43 -9.20 -0.33
N ILE A 68 7.23 -8.57 0.51
CA ILE A 68 7.74 -7.22 0.30
C ILE A 68 9.21 -7.33 -0.11
N LEU A 69 9.60 -6.58 -1.15
CA LEU A 69 10.95 -6.51 -1.65
C LEU A 69 11.46 -5.08 -1.56
N GLU A 70 12.52 -4.86 -0.80
CA GLU A 70 13.18 -3.57 -0.75
C GLU A 70 13.92 -3.26 -2.04
N PHE A 71 13.86 -2.01 -2.50
CA PHE A 71 14.71 -1.51 -3.58
C PHE A 71 15.17 -0.06 -3.30
N PRO A 72 16.34 0.35 -3.85
CA PRO A 72 16.90 1.67 -3.59
C PRO A 72 16.15 2.74 -4.40
N TYR A 73 15.26 3.47 -3.74
CA TYR A 73 14.55 4.60 -4.31
C TYR A 73 14.02 5.53 -3.22
N GLY A 74 13.68 6.77 -3.59
CA GLY A 74 13.24 7.78 -2.64
C GLY A 74 11.89 7.50 -2.00
N SER A 75 10.83 7.46 -2.77
CA SER A 75 9.48 7.30 -2.25
C SER A 75 8.59 6.63 -3.29
N TYR A 76 8.47 5.31 -3.21
CA TYR A 76 7.65 4.54 -4.13
C TYR A 76 7.32 3.17 -3.54
N ALA A 77 6.10 2.72 -3.74
CA ALA A 77 5.69 1.34 -3.58
C ALA A 77 4.76 0.97 -4.74
N ALA A 78 4.65 -0.30 -5.03
CA ALA A 78 3.71 -0.81 -6.02
C ALA A 78 3.32 -2.23 -5.68
N SER A 79 2.11 -2.62 -6.01
CA SER A 79 1.62 -3.97 -5.79
C SER A 79 1.56 -4.75 -7.09
N PHE A 80 2.15 -5.94 -7.07
CA PHE A 80 1.94 -6.98 -8.07
C PHE A 80 1.30 -8.20 -7.38
N PRO A 81 0.66 -9.12 -8.11
CA PRO A 81 0.14 -10.32 -7.48
C PRO A 81 1.17 -11.01 -6.59
N ASN A 82 0.88 -11.10 -5.28
CA ASN A 82 1.71 -11.67 -4.21
C ASN A 82 3.10 -11.03 -3.98
N THR A 83 3.44 -9.90 -4.60
CA THR A 83 4.77 -9.29 -4.50
C THR A 83 4.66 -7.76 -4.52
N ILE A 84 5.23 -7.13 -3.51
CA ILE A 84 5.18 -5.68 -3.31
C ILE A 84 6.61 -5.15 -3.28
N PRO A 85 7.15 -4.59 -4.39
CA PRO A 85 8.36 -3.80 -4.33
C PRO A 85 8.11 -2.51 -3.54
N PHE A 86 9.02 -2.21 -2.61
CA PHE A 86 8.89 -1.14 -1.67
C PHE A 86 10.21 -0.37 -1.53
N SER A 87 10.17 0.94 -1.70
CA SER A 87 11.40 1.75 -1.64
C SER A 87 11.97 1.81 -0.22
N GLU A 88 13.29 1.90 -0.14
CA GLU A 88 14.03 1.94 1.13
C GLU A 88 13.57 3.09 2.03
N ASN A 89 13.34 4.27 1.46
CA ASN A 89 13.07 5.48 2.24
C ASN A 89 11.78 5.38 3.07
N ILE A 90 10.65 5.18 2.42
CA ILE A 90 9.36 5.11 3.13
C ILE A 90 9.13 3.76 3.81
N GLY A 91 9.87 2.75 3.41
CA GLY A 91 9.66 1.40 3.84
C GLY A 91 10.52 0.96 5.00
N PHE A 92 11.79 1.18 4.89
CA PHE A 92 12.76 0.46 5.70
C PHE A 92 13.60 1.36 6.60
N VAL A 93 13.93 2.57 6.16
CA VAL A 93 14.80 3.49 6.93
C VAL A 93 14.07 4.68 7.53
N MET A 94 12.77 4.85 7.26
CA MET A 94 11.98 5.90 7.88
C MET A 94 11.96 5.71 9.39
N ASP A 95 12.40 6.73 10.10
CA ASP A 95 12.27 6.80 11.56
C ASP A 95 10.87 7.30 11.91
N ILE A 96 10.24 6.63 12.87
CA ILE A 96 8.90 6.97 13.35
C ILE A 96 8.97 7.01 14.86
N ASP A 97 8.71 8.18 15.41
CA ASP A 97 8.54 8.36 16.84
C ASP A 97 7.07 8.09 17.22
N PRO A 98 6.76 6.96 17.88
CA PRO A 98 5.40 6.64 18.28
C PRO A 98 4.84 7.61 19.30
N ASP A 99 5.69 8.34 20.00
CA ASP A 99 5.31 9.32 21.01
C ASP A 99 5.09 10.70 20.42
N ASP A 100 5.58 10.97 19.19
CA ASP A 100 5.29 12.22 18.51
C ASP A 100 3.83 12.23 17.99
N PRO A 101 3.01 13.16 18.49
CA PRO A 101 1.64 13.27 18.04
C PRO A 101 1.49 13.65 16.56
N GLU A 102 2.52 14.15 15.90
CA GLU A 102 2.49 14.53 14.50
C GLU A 102 3.03 13.44 13.56
N ASP A 103 3.79 12.46 14.06
CA ASP A 103 4.30 11.38 13.24
C ASP A 103 3.21 10.40 12.78
N LEU A 104 3.24 10.05 11.51
CA LEU A 104 2.36 9.06 10.88
C LEU A 104 3.08 7.73 10.70
N ASP A 105 2.43 6.63 11.05
CA ASP A 105 2.96 5.29 10.76
C ASP A 105 2.83 4.98 9.25
N MET A 106 3.58 5.75 8.45
CA MET A 106 3.63 5.60 7.00
C MET A 106 4.02 4.17 6.55
N PRO A 107 5.01 3.50 7.19
CA PRO A 107 5.30 2.12 6.90
C PRO A 107 4.10 1.19 7.03
N PHE A 108 3.31 1.31 8.08
CA PHE A 108 2.10 0.50 8.25
C PHE A 108 1.04 0.84 7.21
N TRP A 109 0.74 2.13 7.04
CA TRP A 109 -0.31 2.56 6.12
C TRP A 109 -0.01 2.19 4.67
N VAL A 110 1.21 2.49 4.17
CA VAL A 110 1.56 2.12 2.78
C VAL A 110 1.55 0.60 2.61
N THR A 111 1.97 -0.18 3.62
CA THR A 111 1.83 -1.64 3.56
C THR A 111 0.36 -2.05 3.44
N ALA A 112 -0.53 -1.46 4.22
CA ALA A 112 -1.96 -1.74 4.15
C ALA A 112 -2.55 -1.37 2.78
N HIS A 113 -2.14 -0.23 2.21
CA HIS A 113 -2.56 0.21 0.88
C HIS A 113 -2.11 -0.78 -0.22
N GLU A 114 -0.84 -1.12 -0.26
CA GLU A 114 -0.31 -2.08 -1.24
C GLU A 114 -0.91 -3.50 -1.06
N MET A 115 -1.24 -3.86 0.17
CA MET A 115 -2.01 -5.07 0.44
C MET A 115 -3.45 -4.97 -0.07
N GLY A 116 -4.09 -3.81 -0.02
CA GLY A 116 -5.39 -3.54 -0.62
C GLY A 116 -5.43 -3.86 -2.11
N HIS A 117 -4.35 -3.55 -2.81
CA HIS A 117 -4.19 -3.87 -4.22
C HIS A 117 -4.19 -5.38 -4.52
N GLN A 118 -3.94 -6.25 -3.57
CA GLN A 118 -4.07 -7.68 -3.77
C GLN A 118 -5.52 -8.11 -4.04
N TRP A 119 -6.51 -7.27 -3.69
CA TRP A 119 -7.92 -7.39 -4.06
C TRP A 119 -8.28 -6.44 -5.21
N TRP A 120 -7.84 -5.16 -5.16
CA TRP A 120 -8.14 -4.08 -6.08
C TRP A 120 -6.86 -3.57 -6.79
N PRO A 121 -6.51 -3.94 -8.04
CA PRO A 121 -7.31 -4.63 -9.06
C PRO A 121 -6.96 -6.12 -9.25
N HIS A 122 -6.12 -6.74 -8.41
CA HIS A 122 -5.56 -8.06 -8.75
C HIS A 122 -6.58 -9.21 -8.70
N GLN A 123 -7.64 -9.08 -7.94
CA GLN A 123 -8.76 -10.02 -7.95
C GLN A 123 -9.99 -9.43 -8.63
N VAL A 124 -10.30 -8.17 -8.36
CA VAL A 124 -11.45 -7.46 -8.93
C VAL A 124 -10.92 -6.24 -9.65
N SER A 125 -10.81 -6.32 -10.95
CA SER A 125 -10.34 -5.23 -11.80
C SER A 125 -11.51 -4.46 -12.41
N GLY A 126 -11.35 -3.13 -12.49
CA GLY A 126 -12.23 -2.30 -13.29
C GLY A 126 -12.18 -2.69 -14.78
N GLY A 127 -13.23 -2.39 -15.53
CA GLY A 127 -13.22 -2.50 -16.98
C GLY A 127 -12.23 -1.49 -17.60
N ASN A 128 -11.90 -1.69 -18.88
CA ASN A 128 -11.09 -0.70 -19.61
C ASN A 128 -11.97 0.51 -19.98
N VAL A 129 -12.29 1.31 -18.97
CA VAL A 129 -13.16 2.49 -19.07
C VAL A 129 -12.57 3.63 -18.23
N GLN A 130 -12.95 4.85 -18.55
CA GLN A 130 -12.58 6.02 -17.76
C GLN A 130 -13.00 5.84 -16.30
N GLY A 131 -12.11 6.13 -15.37
CA GLY A 131 -12.35 5.99 -13.93
C GLY A 131 -12.00 4.62 -13.36
N SER A 132 -11.48 3.68 -14.16
CA SER A 132 -11.05 2.37 -13.66
C SER A 132 -9.94 2.47 -12.60
N ALA A 133 -9.08 3.45 -12.72
CA ALA A 133 -8.03 3.71 -11.76
C ALA A 133 -8.57 4.12 -10.37
N PHE A 134 -9.71 4.82 -10.31
CA PHE A 134 -10.39 5.11 -9.05
C PHE A 134 -10.82 3.82 -8.31
N LEU A 135 -11.27 2.79 -9.04
CA LEU A 135 -11.63 1.52 -8.42
C LEU A 135 -10.40 0.77 -7.88
N SER A 136 -9.24 0.98 -8.48
CA SER A 136 -7.98 0.41 -7.97
C SER A 136 -7.46 1.19 -6.76
N GLU A 137 -7.07 2.43 -6.98
CA GLU A 137 -6.43 3.27 -5.97
C GLU A 137 -7.39 3.65 -4.83
N GLY A 138 -8.59 4.13 -5.16
CA GLY A 138 -9.56 4.55 -4.16
C GLY A 138 -10.04 3.40 -3.27
N LEU A 139 -10.20 2.19 -3.80
CA LEU A 139 -10.58 1.03 -2.97
C LEU A 139 -9.40 0.49 -2.17
N ALA A 140 -8.18 0.53 -2.68
CA ALA A 140 -6.99 0.20 -1.92
C ALA A 140 -6.78 1.18 -0.76
N GLU A 141 -6.95 2.47 -1.03
CA GLU A 141 -6.88 3.52 -0.02
C GLU A 141 -7.97 3.40 1.04
N TYR A 142 -9.22 3.20 0.64
CA TYR A 142 -10.32 2.97 1.56
C TYR A 142 -10.05 1.75 2.46
N SER A 143 -9.48 0.69 1.92
CA SER A 143 -9.12 -0.51 2.66
C SER A 143 -8.03 -0.20 3.71
N ALA A 144 -7.00 0.55 3.32
CA ALA A 144 -5.92 0.96 4.21
C ALA A 144 -6.42 1.86 5.35
N VAL A 145 -7.25 2.84 5.02
CA VAL A 145 -7.84 3.77 6.01
C VAL A 145 -8.76 3.01 6.98
N SER A 146 -9.53 2.05 6.48
CA SER A 146 -10.41 1.22 7.32
C SER A 146 -9.60 0.34 8.27
N LEU A 147 -8.51 -0.26 7.79
CA LEU A 147 -7.59 -1.03 8.63
C LEU A 147 -6.89 -0.15 9.66
N LEU A 148 -6.42 1.03 9.26
CA LEU A 148 -5.81 2.00 10.16
C LEU A 148 -6.78 2.38 11.30
N ALA A 149 -8.04 2.64 10.98
CA ALA A 149 -9.08 2.96 11.97
C ALA A 149 -9.27 1.82 12.98
N LYS A 150 -9.31 0.57 12.50
CA LYS A 150 -9.46 -0.62 13.34
C LYS A 150 -8.25 -0.83 14.26
N GLU A 151 -7.05 -0.75 13.72
CA GLU A 151 -5.82 -1.14 14.44
C GLU A 151 -5.23 -0.01 15.30
N LYS A 152 -5.33 1.24 14.84
CA LYS A 152 -4.70 2.39 15.49
C LYS A 152 -5.69 3.36 16.14
N GLY A 153 -6.98 3.18 15.87
CA GLY A 153 -8.06 3.95 16.46
C GLY A 153 -8.29 5.32 15.81
N GLU A 154 -9.34 5.98 16.30
CA GLU A 154 -9.87 7.22 15.70
C GLU A 154 -8.87 8.38 15.70
N LYS A 155 -8.00 8.48 16.70
CA LYS A 155 -7.01 9.56 16.78
C LYS A 155 -6.02 9.48 15.61
N GLN A 156 -5.50 8.31 15.32
CA GLN A 156 -4.58 8.11 14.20
C GLN A 156 -5.30 8.25 12.86
N LEU A 157 -6.53 7.77 12.76
CA LEU A 157 -7.36 7.97 11.59
C LEU A 157 -7.53 9.46 11.25
N ARG A 158 -7.94 10.28 12.21
CA ARG A 158 -8.12 11.73 12.00
C ARG A 158 -6.85 12.44 11.56
N LYS A 159 -5.72 12.04 12.14
CA LYS A 159 -4.40 12.56 11.81
C LYS A 159 -4.04 12.23 10.37
N PHE A 160 -4.27 10.99 9.96
CA PHE A 160 -4.04 10.53 8.61
C PHE A 160 -4.94 11.26 7.60
N LEU A 161 -6.25 11.34 7.87
CA LEU A 161 -7.20 12.05 7.01
C LEU A 161 -6.84 13.53 6.86
N LYS A 162 -6.31 14.15 7.92
CA LYS A 162 -5.78 15.53 7.84
C LYS A 162 -4.58 15.61 6.90
N TYR A 163 -3.64 14.67 7.00
CA TYR A 163 -2.47 14.61 6.13
C TYR A 163 -2.88 14.48 4.65
N GLU A 164 -3.81 13.59 4.33
CA GLU A 164 -4.30 13.40 2.96
C GLU A 164 -5.06 14.65 2.45
N LEU A 165 -5.85 15.28 3.30
CA LEU A 165 -6.51 16.55 2.97
C LEU A 165 -5.47 17.66 2.69
N ASP A 166 -4.44 17.77 3.50
CA ASP A 166 -3.38 18.78 3.30
C ASP A 166 -2.63 18.52 1.98
N LYS A 167 -2.31 17.28 1.64
CA LYS A 167 -1.73 16.90 0.36
C LYS A 167 -2.63 17.35 -0.82
N TYR A 168 -3.91 17.01 -0.73
CA TYR A 168 -4.88 17.41 -1.75
C TYR A 168 -4.94 18.94 -1.93
N LEU A 169 -5.05 19.67 -0.82
CA LEU A 169 -5.14 21.14 -0.86
C LEU A 169 -3.87 21.80 -1.41
N ILE A 170 -2.68 21.28 -1.06
CA ILE A 170 -1.40 21.74 -1.58
C ILE A 170 -1.32 21.47 -3.10
N GLY A 171 -1.65 20.26 -3.52
CA GLY A 171 -1.71 19.89 -4.92
C GLY A 171 -2.71 20.74 -5.70
N ARG A 172 -3.87 20.98 -5.12
CA ARG A 172 -4.94 21.79 -5.72
C ARG A 172 -4.55 23.26 -5.86
N TYR A 173 -3.83 23.81 -4.87
CA TYR A 173 -3.34 25.18 -4.93
C TYR A 173 -2.26 25.37 -6.01
N SER A 174 -1.42 24.39 -6.22
CA SER A 174 -0.35 24.44 -7.23
C SER A 174 -0.87 24.31 -8.67
N GLU A 175 -2.02 23.67 -8.88
CA GLU A 175 -2.65 23.53 -10.20
C GLU A 175 -3.74 24.60 -10.42
N GLN A 176 -3.41 25.65 -11.16
CA GLN A 176 -4.36 26.71 -11.51
C GLN A 176 -5.34 26.32 -12.64
N LYS A 177 -5.66 25.05 -12.78
CA LYS A 177 -6.55 24.53 -13.81
C LYS A 177 -7.90 24.13 -13.23
N PHE A 178 -8.88 23.98 -14.11
CA PHE A 178 -10.18 23.40 -13.73
C PHE A 178 -9.96 21.98 -13.21
N GLU A 179 -10.55 21.71 -12.05
CA GLU A 179 -10.44 20.40 -11.43
C GLU A 179 -11.38 19.40 -12.12
N PRO A 180 -10.87 18.28 -12.66
CA PRO A 180 -11.70 17.28 -13.27
C PRO A 180 -12.53 16.53 -12.20
N THR A 181 -13.60 15.89 -12.62
CA THR A 181 -14.33 14.96 -11.74
C THR A 181 -13.43 13.78 -11.37
N ILE A 182 -13.73 13.10 -10.26
CA ILE A 182 -12.92 12.00 -9.74
C ILE A 182 -12.67 10.90 -10.79
N VAL A 183 -13.66 10.60 -11.62
CA VAL A 183 -13.56 9.59 -12.69
C VAL A 183 -12.76 10.08 -13.91
N GLN A 184 -12.43 11.37 -13.98
CA GLN A 184 -11.65 12.00 -15.07
C GLN A 184 -10.22 12.29 -14.66
N THR A 185 -9.79 11.90 -13.46
CA THR A 185 -8.44 12.17 -12.95
C THR A 185 -7.37 11.30 -13.58
N GLU A 186 -7.76 10.22 -14.23
CA GLU A 186 -6.85 9.31 -14.94
C GLU A 186 -6.04 10.07 -16.02
N GLY A 187 -4.73 9.88 -16.01
CA GLY A 187 -3.81 10.62 -16.88
C GLY A 187 -3.34 11.98 -16.32
N HIS A 188 -3.83 12.36 -15.15
CA HIS A 188 -3.37 13.53 -14.40
C HIS A 188 -2.71 13.09 -13.08
N PRO A 189 -1.44 12.67 -13.07
CA PRO A 189 -0.83 11.95 -11.93
C PRO A 189 -1.01 12.68 -10.60
N TYR A 190 -0.87 14.00 -10.60
CA TYR A 190 -0.97 14.79 -9.38
C TYR A 190 -2.38 14.81 -8.78
N ILE A 191 -3.40 14.98 -9.62
CA ILE A 191 -4.80 14.98 -9.18
C ILE A 191 -5.26 13.54 -8.90
N HIS A 192 -4.78 12.61 -9.68
CA HIS A 192 -5.12 11.19 -9.53
C HIS A 192 -4.78 10.69 -8.12
N TYR A 193 -3.52 10.80 -7.70
CA TYR A 193 -3.07 10.30 -6.39
C TYR A 193 -3.53 11.16 -5.20
N ASN A 194 -3.88 12.41 -5.40
CA ASN A 194 -4.31 13.27 -4.29
C ASN A 194 -5.83 13.44 -4.19
N LYS A 195 -6.58 12.96 -5.15
CA LYS A 195 -8.05 13.08 -5.17
C LYS A 195 -8.76 11.74 -5.23
N ALA A 196 -8.21 10.77 -5.93
CA ALA A 196 -8.85 9.48 -6.16
C ALA A 196 -8.16 8.32 -5.42
N GLY A 197 -6.92 8.53 -4.99
CA GLY A 197 -6.13 7.61 -4.17
C GLY A 197 -6.15 7.94 -2.70
#